data_25d2a04590003182cb34db922ca8ab82
#
_entry.id   25d2a04590003182cb34db922ca8ab82
#
_cell.length_a   1.000
_cell.length_b   1.000
_cell.length_c   1.000
_cell.angle_alpha   90.00
_cell.angle_beta   90.00
_cell.angle_gamma   90.00
#
_symmetry.space_group_name_H-M   'P 1'
#
loop_
_entity.id
_entity.type
_entity.pdbx_description
1 polymer ?
#
loop_
_entity_poly.entity_id
_entity_poly.type
_entity_poly.pdbx_seq_one_letter_code
_entity_poly.pdbx_strand_id
1 'polypeptide(L)'
;MPPDVITVLVVEDEESFVDALTLSLQRDGFRVLVARDGLEALEVFKRESPDLVLLDVMLPKLSGIDVCRAIRVLGTTPVIMVTAKTSEIDAVVGLEVGADDYIAKPFRIRELVARIRAVLRRGPVAGSDQASSAGGPHHEDHHEAVAVGDVRLDPESHEVTIRGATVAFPLKEFELLELLLENAGRVLTREVLIDRIWGHDYVGDTKTLDVHIKRLRSKVETDPSNPTRILTIRGLGYKYSR
;
A
#
# COMPACT_ATOMS: atom_id res chain seq x y z
N MET A 1 -4.89 26.57 -4.36
CA MET A 1 -3.50 26.09 -4.39
C MET A 1 -3.37 25.17 -5.59
N PRO A 2 -2.24 25.16 -6.35
CA PRO A 2 -2.05 24.10 -7.33
C PRO A 2 -2.11 22.75 -6.59
N PRO A 3 -2.64 21.67 -7.21
CA PRO A 3 -2.65 20.37 -6.58
C PRO A 3 -1.21 20.00 -6.23
N ASP A 4 -1.00 19.47 -5.01
CA ASP A 4 0.32 19.02 -4.56
C ASP A 4 0.83 17.97 -5.56
N VAL A 5 1.96 18.28 -6.19
CA VAL A 5 2.56 17.39 -7.18
C VAL A 5 3.14 16.19 -6.44
N ILE A 6 2.56 15.02 -6.67
CA ILE A 6 3.01 13.75 -6.07
C ILE A 6 4.47 13.50 -6.42
N THR A 7 5.29 13.28 -5.40
CA THR A 7 6.72 13.04 -5.51
C THR A 7 7.03 11.55 -5.39
N VAL A 8 7.60 10.96 -6.42
CA VAL A 8 8.00 9.55 -6.49
C VAL A 8 9.53 9.45 -6.44
N LEU A 9 10.06 8.70 -5.48
CA LEU A 9 11.47 8.33 -5.43
C LEU A 9 11.68 7.03 -6.20
N VAL A 10 12.46 7.08 -7.26
CA VAL A 10 12.88 5.92 -8.07
C VAL A 10 14.27 5.48 -7.59
N VAL A 11 14.37 4.26 -7.09
CA VAL A 11 15.63 3.66 -6.62
C VAL A 11 16.01 2.51 -7.53
N GLU A 12 16.99 2.73 -8.38
CA GLU A 12 17.37 1.83 -9.47
C GLU A 12 18.79 2.17 -9.92
N ASP A 13 19.65 1.20 -10.15
CA ASP A 13 21.04 1.41 -10.54
C ASP A 13 21.26 1.41 -12.06
N GLU A 14 20.35 0.83 -12.85
CA GLU A 14 20.44 0.81 -14.30
C GLU A 14 20.00 2.16 -14.91
N GLU A 15 20.95 2.90 -15.46
CA GLU A 15 20.75 4.26 -15.97
C GLU A 15 19.67 4.35 -17.06
N SER A 16 19.72 3.45 -18.03
CA SER A 16 18.76 3.41 -19.14
C SER A 16 17.32 3.20 -18.65
N PHE A 17 17.15 2.40 -17.61
CA PHE A 17 15.85 2.11 -17.02
C PHE A 17 15.34 3.31 -16.20
N VAL A 18 16.23 3.96 -15.43
CA VAL A 18 15.89 5.20 -14.69
C VAL A 18 15.43 6.30 -15.63
N ASP A 19 16.15 6.53 -16.73
CA ASP A 19 15.81 7.59 -17.70
C ASP A 19 14.43 7.34 -18.33
N ALA A 20 14.16 6.11 -18.73
CA ALA A 20 12.86 5.72 -19.28
C ALA A 20 11.72 5.90 -18.26
N LEU A 21 11.93 5.48 -17.00
CA LEU A 21 10.96 5.66 -15.92
C LEU A 21 10.73 7.14 -15.62
N THR A 22 11.81 7.92 -15.45
CA THR A 22 11.74 9.34 -15.13
C THR A 22 10.94 10.10 -16.18
N LEU A 23 11.27 9.93 -17.45
CA LEU A 23 10.56 10.59 -18.54
C LEU A 23 9.07 10.23 -18.57
N SER A 24 8.76 8.95 -18.34
CA SER A 24 7.39 8.48 -18.39
C SER A 24 6.57 8.97 -17.19
N LEU A 25 7.10 8.89 -15.97
CA LEU A 25 6.43 9.37 -14.77
C LEU A 25 6.21 10.88 -14.78
N GLN A 26 7.18 11.65 -15.27
CA GLN A 26 7.04 13.11 -15.43
C GLN A 26 5.92 13.47 -16.43
N ARG A 27 5.77 12.72 -17.51
CA ARG A 27 4.66 12.88 -18.47
C ARG A 27 3.29 12.59 -17.86
N ASP A 28 3.24 11.68 -16.88
CA ASP A 28 2.04 11.35 -16.11
C ASP A 28 1.78 12.30 -14.93
N GLY A 29 2.60 13.36 -14.77
CA GLY A 29 2.42 14.45 -13.81
C GLY A 29 3.09 14.24 -12.45
N PHE A 30 3.97 13.25 -12.31
CA PHE A 30 4.73 13.03 -11.08
C PHE A 30 6.02 13.86 -11.03
N ARG A 31 6.39 14.32 -9.85
CA ARG A 31 7.75 14.77 -9.56
C ARG A 31 8.61 13.53 -9.30
N VAL A 32 9.75 13.41 -9.98
CA VAL A 32 10.61 12.22 -9.83
C VAL A 32 11.92 12.63 -9.17
N LEU A 33 12.26 11.90 -8.10
CA LEU A 33 13.56 11.88 -7.46
C LEU A 33 14.23 10.56 -7.82
N VAL A 34 15.56 10.55 -7.92
CA VAL A 34 16.34 9.35 -8.29
C VAL A 34 17.40 9.08 -7.24
N ALA A 35 17.58 7.80 -6.91
CA ALA A 35 18.73 7.28 -6.17
C ALA A 35 19.28 6.04 -6.89
N ARG A 36 20.60 5.88 -6.92
CA ARG A 36 21.28 4.82 -7.67
C ARG A 36 21.72 3.64 -6.81
N ASP A 37 21.61 3.77 -5.51
CA ASP A 37 21.90 2.69 -4.55
C ASP A 37 21.07 2.84 -3.28
N GLY A 38 21.09 1.81 -2.45
CA GLY A 38 20.24 1.78 -1.25
C GLY A 38 20.65 2.78 -0.17
N LEU A 39 21.91 3.20 -0.08
CA LEU A 39 22.34 4.21 0.89
C LEU A 39 21.88 5.60 0.44
N GLU A 40 22.09 5.95 -0.82
CA GLU A 40 21.59 7.19 -1.41
C GLU A 40 20.05 7.26 -1.29
N ALA A 41 19.36 6.15 -1.50
CA ALA A 41 17.91 6.08 -1.34
C ALA A 41 17.45 6.53 0.04
N LEU A 42 18.10 6.09 1.12
CA LEU A 42 17.74 6.47 2.48
C LEU A 42 18.08 7.94 2.78
N GLU A 43 19.14 8.49 2.20
CA GLU A 43 19.49 9.91 2.33
C GLU A 43 18.45 10.80 1.63
N VAL A 44 18.12 10.47 0.38
CA VAL A 44 17.09 11.18 -0.40
C VAL A 44 15.73 11.08 0.28
N PHE A 45 15.35 9.88 0.75
CA PHE A 45 14.09 9.65 1.45
C PHE A 45 13.93 10.56 2.67
N LYS A 46 14.96 10.65 3.53
CA LYS A 46 14.94 11.49 4.73
C LYS A 46 14.89 12.97 4.43
N ARG A 47 15.58 13.42 3.37
CA ARG A 47 15.67 14.82 3.00
C ARG A 47 14.43 15.33 2.29
N GLU A 48 13.87 14.55 1.40
CA GLU A 48 12.83 14.99 0.46
C GLU A 48 11.41 14.52 0.84
N SER A 49 11.29 13.55 1.75
CA SER A 49 10.00 12.97 2.20
C SER A 49 9.06 12.64 1.02
N PRO A 50 9.42 11.73 0.11
CA PRO A 50 8.61 11.39 -1.06
C PRO A 50 7.27 10.77 -0.66
N ASP A 51 6.26 10.93 -1.52
CA ASP A 51 4.93 10.35 -1.34
C ASP A 51 4.89 8.85 -1.64
N LEU A 52 5.81 8.36 -2.48
CA LEU A 52 5.94 6.95 -2.84
C LEU A 52 7.38 6.61 -3.22
N VAL A 53 7.80 5.39 -2.95
CA VAL A 53 9.10 4.84 -3.36
C VAL A 53 8.90 3.68 -4.32
N LEU A 54 9.50 3.77 -5.51
CA LEU A 54 9.73 2.64 -6.41
C LEU A 54 11.11 2.09 -6.13
N LEU A 55 11.21 0.84 -5.74
CA LEU A 55 12.41 0.29 -5.13
C LEU A 55 12.82 -1.02 -5.81
N ASP A 56 13.94 -1.01 -6.52
CA ASP A 56 14.51 -2.27 -7.00
C ASP A 56 14.98 -3.14 -5.83
N VAL A 57 14.76 -4.43 -5.95
CA VAL A 57 15.22 -5.43 -4.97
C VAL A 57 16.73 -5.55 -5.02
N MET A 58 17.31 -5.55 -6.22
CA MET A 58 18.73 -5.82 -6.47
C MET A 58 19.51 -4.51 -6.62
N LEU A 59 19.83 -3.88 -5.51
CA LEU A 59 20.60 -2.63 -5.48
C LEU A 59 22.03 -2.86 -4.98
N PRO A 60 22.99 -2.05 -5.44
CA PRO A 60 24.33 -2.03 -4.87
C PRO A 60 24.34 -1.41 -3.46
N LYS A 61 25.36 -1.71 -2.69
CA LYS A 61 25.65 -1.25 -1.32
C LYS A 61 24.65 -1.74 -0.27
N LEU A 62 23.36 -1.50 -0.46
CA LEU A 62 22.29 -1.93 0.45
C LEU A 62 21.11 -2.45 -0.37
N SER A 63 20.66 -3.68 -0.10
CA SER A 63 19.57 -4.30 -0.85
C SER A 63 18.26 -3.53 -0.72
N GLY A 64 17.40 -3.57 -1.76
CA GLY A 64 16.08 -2.95 -1.69
C GLY A 64 15.21 -3.48 -0.55
N ILE A 65 15.39 -4.75 -0.18
CA ILE A 65 14.72 -5.35 0.99
C ILE A 65 15.11 -4.62 2.28
N ASP A 66 16.40 -4.35 2.48
CA ASP A 66 16.90 -3.67 3.67
C ASP A 66 16.54 -2.18 3.66
N VAL A 67 16.53 -1.54 2.48
CA VAL A 67 15.99 -0.17 2.31
C VAL A 67 14.52 -0.11 2.70
N CYS A 68 13.70 -1.07 2.25
CA CYS A 68 12.28 -1.14 2.62
C CYS A 68 12.09 -1.28 4.13
N ARG A 69 12.84 -2.15 4.79
CA ARG A 69 12.83 -2.28 6.27
C ARG A 69 13.17 -0.96 6.95
N ALA A 70 14.22 -0.27 6.48
CA ALA A 70 14.65 1.00 7.04
C ALA A 70 13.56 2.09 6.86
N ILE A 71 12.91 2.16 5.70
CA ILE A 71 11.79 3.07 5.45
C ILE A 71 10.64 2.78 6.42
N ARG A 72 10.32 1.51 6.69
CA ARG A 72 9.25 1.12 7.63
C ARG A 72 9.54 1.50 9.08
N VAL A 73 10.80 1.58 9.48
CA VAL A 73 11.19 2.13 10.78
C VAL A 73 11.01 3.66 10.83
N LEU A 74 11.19 4.34 9.69
CA LEU A 74 11.10 5.80 9.59
C LEU A 74 9.66 6.30 9.36
N GLY A 75 8.78 5.47 8.78
CA GLY A 75 7.40 5.88 8.48
C GLY A 75 6.60 4.87 7.67
N THR A 76 5.46 5.35 7.22
CA THR A 76 4.45 4.55 6.50
C THR A 76 4.38 4.85 5.00
N THR A 77 5.31 5.65 4.47
CA THR A 77 5.37 6.01 3.04
C THR A 77 5.23 4.78 2.15
N PRO A 78 4.33 4.76 1.18
CA PRO A 78 4.11 3.63 0.29
C PRO A 78 5.37 3.22 -0.49
N VAL A 79 5.61 1.90 -0.56
CA VAL A 79 6.73 1.30 -1.30
C VAL A 79 6.20 0.27 -2.29
N ILE A 80 6.53 0.43 -3.57
CA ILE A 80 6.32 -0.58 -4.60
C ILE A 80 7.68 -1.20 -4.93
N MET A 81 7.81 -2.51 -4.70
CA MET A 81 9.02 -3.23 -5.06
C MET A 81 9.06 -3.53 -6.55
N VAL A 82 10.21 -3.28 -7.17
CA VAL A 82 10.48 -3.67 -8.55
C VAL A 82 11.41 -4.88 -8.51
N THR A 83 11.07 -5.97 -9.18
CA THR A 83 11.83 -7.22 -9.07
C THR A 83 12.03 -7.89 -10.43
N ALA A 84 13.10 -8.66 -10.60
CA ALA A 84 13.27 -9.51 -11.77
C ALA A 84 12.25 -10.66 -11.74
N LYS A 85 11.68 -11.03 -12.89
CA LYS A 85 10.63 -12.05 -13.05
C LYS A 85 11.01 -13.46 -12.51
N THR A 86 12.24 -13.69 -12.13
CA THR A 86 12.77 -15.01 -11.78
C THR A 86 12.51 -15.47 -10.34
N SER A 87 11.96 -14.62 -9.46
CA SER A 87 11.72 -15.06 -8.09
C SER A 87 10.37 -14.58 -7.56
N GLU A 88 9.37 -15.46 -7.63
CA GLU A 88 8.16 -15.31 -6.80
C GLU A 88 8.52 -15.15 -5.30
N ILE A 89 9.68 -15.70 -4.91
CA ILE A 89 10.21 -15.63 -3.54
C ILE A 89 10.55 -14.18 -3.18
N ASP A 90 11.24 -13.42 -4.08
CA ASP A 90 11.62 -12.03 -3.79
C ASP A 90 10.39 -11.11 -3.70
N ALA A 91 9.37 -11.35 -4.52
CA ALA A 91 8.10 -10.62 -4.43
C ALA A 91 7.40 -10.85 -3.07
N VAL A 92 7.32 -12.11 -2.62
CA VAL A 92 6.73 -12.47 -1.33
C VAL A 92 7.57 -11.89 -0.19
N VAL A 93 8.90 -12.01 -0.24
CA VAL A 93 9.82 -11.45 0.77
C VAL A 93 9.70 -9.93 0.80
N GLY A 94 9.67 -9.26 -0.35
CA GLY A 94 9.46 -7.80 -0.43
C GLY A 94 8.17 -7.35 0.23
N LEU A 95 7.06 -8.04 -0.04
CA LEU A 95 5.79 -7.78 0.63
C LEU A 95 5.88 -8.10 2.13
N GLU A 96 6.50 -9.20 2.55
CA GLU A 96 6.64 -9.56 3.98
C GLU A 96 7.45 -8.54 4.79
N VAL A 97 8.44 -7.86 4.19
CA VAL A 97 9.23 -6.82 4.88
C VAL A 97 8.55 -5.46 4.92
N GLY A 98 7.42 -5.29 4.23
CA GLY A 98 6.67 -4.05 4.36
C GLY A 98 6.27 -3.34 3.08
N ALA A 99 6.57 -3.84 1.90
CA ALA A 99 6.09 -3.23 0.67
C ALA A 99 4.56 -3.27 0.57
N ASP A 100 3.98 -2.28 -0.10
CA ASP A 100 2.53 -2.16 -0.32
C ASP A 100 2.09 -2.89 -1.60
N ASP A 101 2.98 -2.97 -2.58
CA ASP A 101 2.78 -3.73 -3.83
C ASP A 101 4.13 -4.11 -4.43
N TYR A 102 4.11 -4.93 -5.49
CA TYR A 102 5.29 -5.26 -6.28
C TYR A 102 4.96 -5.33 -7.77
N ILE A 103 5.99 -5.15 -8.61
CA ILE A 103 5.89 -5.32 -10.05
C ILE A 103 7.12 -6.06 -10.58
N ALA A 104 6.92 -7.06 -11.44
CA ALA A 104 8.00 -7.86 -12.01
C ALA A 104 8.47 -7.29 -13.35
N LYS A 105 9.80 -7.10 -13.51
CA LYS A 105 10.43 -6.77 -14.80
C LYS A 105 10.38 -7.98 -15.75
N PRO A 106 10.09 -7.79 -17.07
CA PRO A 106 9.71 -6.55 -17.71
C PRO A 106 8.24 -6.23 -17.54
N PHE A 107 7.89 -4.97 -17.31
CA PHE A 107 6.53 -4.47 -17.17
C PHE A 107 6.24 -3.34 -18.17
N ARG A 108 4.96 -3.03 -18.36
CA ARG A 108 4.55 -1.86 -19.14
C ARG A 108 4.44 -0.64 -18.24
N ILE A 109 4.89 0.52 -18.72
CA ILE A 109 4.82 1.77 -17.96
C ILE A 109 3.38 2.09 -17.50
N ARG A 110 2.39 1.84 -18.35
CA ARG A 110 0.97 2.04 -17.99
C ARG A 110 0.55 1.18 -16.79
N GLU A 111 1.07 -0.03 -16.68
CA GLU A 111 0.81 -0.90 -15.53
C GLU A 111 1.43 -0.32 -14.26
N LEU A 112 2.69 0.14 -14.34
CA LEU A 112 3.35 0.78 -13.20
C LEU A 112 2.59 2.02 -12.72
N VAL A 113 2.19 2.91 -13.64
CA VAL A 113 1.42 4.12 -13.32
C VAL A 113 0.06 3.77 -12.67
N ALA A 114 -0.63 2.75 -13.18
CA ALA A 114 -1.86 2.27 -12.57
C ALA A 114 -1.64 1.77 -11.14
N ARG A 115 -0.56 1.03 -10.87
CA ARG A 115 -0.18 0.57 -9.51
C ARG A 115 0.19 1.73 -8.59
N ILE A 116 0.98 2.72 -9.06
CA ILE A 116 1.30 3.93 -8.30
C ILE A 116 0.02 4.63 -7.87
N ARG A 117 -0.90 4.87 -8.80
CA ARG A 117 -2.19 5.51 -8.51
C ARG A 117 -3.05 4.65 -7.57
N ALA A 118 -3.05 3.33 -7.73
CA ALA A 118 -3.76 2.40 -6.86
C ALA A 118 -3.22 2.42 -5.42
N VAL A 119 -1.90 2.47 -5.26
CA VAL A 119 -1.26 2.50 -3.94
C VAL A 119 -1.45 3.85 -3.26
N LEU A 120 -1.44 4.97 -4.01
CA LEU A 120 -1.62 6.32 -3.48
C LEU A 120 -3.09 6.71 -3.25
N ARG A 121 -4.04 5.96 -3.82
CA ARG A 121 -5.46 6.23 -3.61
C ARG A 121 -5.81 5.97 -2.15
N ARG A 122 -6.17 7.03 -1.41
CA ARG A 122 -6.72 6.94 -0.06
C ARG A 122 -8.18 6.53 -0.18
N GLY A 123 -8.57 5.41 0.41
CA GLY A 123 -9.93 4.92 0.62
C GLY A 123 -10.97 5.11 -0.51
N PRO A 124 -12.15 4.59 -0.43
CA PRO A 124 -13.19 4.81 -1.40
C PRO A 124 -13.67 6.27 -1.33
N VAL A 125 -13.07 7.14 -2.16
CA VAL A 125 -13.78 8.35 -2.58
C VAL A 125 -14.98 7.85 -3.37
N ALA A 126 -16.17 7.95 -2.77
CA ALA A 126 -17.41 7.65 -3.44
C ALA A 126 -17.44 8.38 -4.79
N GLY A 127 -17.48 7.58 -5.86
CA GLY A 127 -18.01 7.91 -7.16
C GLY A 127 -17.68 9.27 -7.75
N SER A 128 -16.66 9.33 -8.61
CA SER A 128 -16.66 10.26 -9.73
C SER A 128 -17.35 9.58 -10.92
N ASP A 129 -18.69 9.51 -10.90
CA ASP A 129 -19.48 9.42 -12.11
C ASP A 129 -20.35 10.68 -12.22
N GLN A 130 -20.16 11.33 -13.37
CA GLN A 130 -20.89 12.52 -13.77
C GLN A 130 -22.40 12.27 -13.78
N ALA A 131 -23.17 13.10 -13.13
CA ALA A 131 -24.30 13.80 -13.72
C ALA A 131 -25.13 14.56 -12.67
N SER A 132 -25.22 15.88 -12.87
CA SER A 132 -26.41 16.72 -12.69
C SER A 132 -27.09 16.84 -11.33
N SER A 133 -26.88 18.04 -10.73
CA SER A 133 -27.90 18.91 -10.12
C SER A 133 -29.00 18.28 -9.26
N ALA A 134 -28.90 18.45 -7.95
CA ALA A 134 -29.97 19.05 -7.12
C ALA A 134 -29.46 19.18 -5.67
N GLY A 135 -29.61 20.37 -5.10
CA GLY A 135 -29.15 20.71 -3.75
C GLY A 135 -29.83 19.86 -2.66
N GLY A 136 -29.00 19.24 -1.85
CA GLY A 136 -29.34 18.61 -0.59
C GLY A 136 -28.23 18.93 0.41
N PRO A 137 -28.48 18.95 1.73
CA PRO A 137 -27.49 19.36 2.71
C PRO A 137 -26.26 18.49 2.66
N HIS A 138 -25.10 19.14 2.65
CA HIS A 138 -23.79 18.48 2.77
C HIS A 138 -23.77 17.67 4.08
N HIS A 139 -23.94 16.36 3.99
CA HIS A 139 -23.43 15.47 5.01
C HIS A 139 -21.90 15.45 4.83
N GLU A 140 -21.21 16.14 5.71
CA GLU A 140 -19.79 15.90 5.95
C GLU A 140 -19.72 14.43 6.39
N ASP A 141 -19.20 13.54 5.52
CA ASP A 141 -18.89 12.17 5.89
C ASP A 141 -17.72 12.20 6.90
N HIS A 142 -18.05 12.49 8.15
CA HIS A 142 -17.16 12.21 9.27
C HIS A 142 -17.01 10.68 9.33
N HIS A 143 -15.92 10.17 8.88
CA HIS A 143 -15.54 8.77 9.11
C HIS A 143 -15.31 8.59 10.61
N GLU A 144 -16.35 8.17 11.32
CA GLU A 144 -16.26 7.88 12.76
C GLU A 144 -15.23 6.76 12.99
N ALA A 145 -14.48 6.88 14.09
CA ALA A 145 -13.54 5.85 14.48
C ALA A 145 -14.25 4.50 14.64
N VAL A 146 -13.74 3.47 13.98
CA VAL A 146 -14.29 2.12 14.02
C VAL A 146 -13.61 1.32 15.13
N ALA A 147 -14.38 0.64 15.98
CA ALA A 147 -13.85 -0.19 17.04
C ALA A 147 -14.53 -1.57 17.08
N VAL A 148 -13.73 -2.62 17.12
CA VAL A 148 -14.20 -4.00 17.31
C VAL A 148 -13.30 -4.71 18.34
N GLY A 149 -13.87 -5.03 19.49
CA GLY A 149 -13.11 -5.56 20.63
C GLY A 149 -12.10 -4.53 21.16
N ASP A 150 -10.83 -4.89 21.19
CA ASP A 150 -9.70 -4.06 21.64
C ASP A 150 -8.90 -3.43 20.50
N VAL A 151 -9.44 -3.48 19.27
CA VAL A 151 -8.88 -2.81 18.08
C VAL A 151 -9.76 -1.60 17.76
N ARG A 152 -9.15 -0.41 17.77
CA ARG A 152 -9.76 0.86 17.37
C ARG A 152 -8.94 1.46 16.24
N LEU A 153 -9.62 1.87 15.18
CA LEU A 153 -9.04 2.54 14.02
C LEU A 153 -9.73 3.90 13.87
N ASP A 154 -8.93 4.93 13.75
CA ASP A 154 -9.37 6.30 13.52
C ASP A 154 -8.92 6.73 12.11
N PRO A 155 -9.85 6.89 11.16
CA PRO A 155 -9.51 7.28 9.79
C PRO A 155 -9.01 8.71 9.67
N GLU A 156 -9.48 9.64 10.53
CA GLU A 156 -9.10 11.06 10.47
C GLU A 156 -7.65 11.27 10.89
N SER A 157 -7.24 10.65 12.01
CA SER A 157 -5.86 10.73 12.50
C SER A 157 -4.93 9.70 11.87
N HIS A 158 -5.46 8.75 11.09
CA HIS A 158 -4.74 7.59 10.55
C HIS A 158 -4.05 6.76 11.62
N GLU A 159 -4.68 6.64 12.78
CA GLU A 159 -4.16 5.91 13.93
C GLU A 159 -4.91 4.61 14.18
N VAL A 160 -4.15 3.57 14.55
CA VAL A 160 -4.70 2.29 15.02
C VAL A 160 -4.22 2.01 16.42
N THR A 161 -5.14 1.76 17.32
CA THR A 161 -4.87 1.34 18.70
C THR A 161 -5.29 -0.11 18.89
N ILE A 162 -4.37 -0.94 19.38
CA ILE A 162 -4.60 -2.36 19.67
C ILE A 162 -4.21 -2.62 21.12
N ARG A 163 -5.14 -3.12 21.93
CA ARG A 163 -4.91 -3.37 23.39
C ARG A 163 -4.39 -2.13 24.13
N GLY A 164 -4.85 -0.93 23.71
CA GLY A 164 -4.44 0.34 24.31
C GLY A 164 -3.08 0.88 23.85
N ALA A 165 -2.39 0.22 22.93
CA ALA A 165 -1.13 0.69 22.36
C ALA A 165 -1.34 1.14 20.90
N THR A 166 -0.78 2.31 20.54
CA THR A 166 -0.75 2.78 19.15
C THR A 166 0.22 1.95 18.33
N VAL A 167 -0.22 1.44 17.20
CA VAL A 167 0.55 0.59 16.29
C VAL A 167 0.58 1.23 14.91
N ALA A 168 1.77 1.36 14.32
CA ALA A 168 1.95 1.91 12.97
C ALA A 168 1.53 0.91 11.88
N PHE A 169 0.75 1.39 10.93
CA PHE A 169 0.29 0.64 9.77
C PHE A 169 0.70 1.33 8.47
N PRO A 170 1.38 0.63 7.53
CA PRO A 170 1.49 1.08 6.15
C PRO A 170 0.10 1.33 5.54
N LEU A 171 0.03 2.22 4.55
CA LEU A 171 -1.24 2.68 4.00
C LEU A 171 -2.19 1.54 3.60
N LYS A 172 -1.71 0.57 2.84
CA LYS A 172 -2.55 -0.54 2.37
C LYS A 172 -2.97 -1.53 3.48
N GLU A 173 -2.17 -1.67 4.52
CA GLU A 173 -2.58 -2.43 5.71
C GLU A 173 -3.67 -1.68 6.50
N PHE A 174 -3.53 -0.37 6.63
CA PHE A 174 -4.52 0.47 7.31
C PHE A 174 -5.88 0.38 6.61
N GLU A 175 -5.93 0.64 5.30
CA GLU A 175 -7.16 0.56 4.49
C GLU A 175 -7.79 -0.83 4.53
N LEU A 176 -6.98 -1.89 4.47
CA LEU A 176 -7.48 -3.26 4.55
C LEU A 176 -8.06 -3.58 5.93
N LEU A 177 -7.44 -3.10 7.00
CA LEU A 177 -7.96 -3.27 8.36
C LEU A 177 -9.26 -2.49 8.53
N GLU A 178 -9.33 -1.24 8.08
CA GLU A 178 -10.52 -0.40 8.10
C GLU A 178 -11.69 -1.11 7.42
N LEU A 179 -11.52 -1.55 6.17
CA LEU A 179 -12.56 -2.26 5.43
C LEU A 179 -13.04 -3.54 6.13
N LEU A 180 -12.12 -4.27 6.76
CA LEU A 180 -12.44 -5.47 7.52
C LEU A 180 -13.22 -5.16 8.81
N LEU A 181 -12.87 -4.09 9.53
CA LEU A 181 -13.54 -3.67 10.77
C LEU A 181 -14.94 -3.13 10.49
N GLU A 182 -15.12 -2.29 9.47
CA GLU A 182 -16.43 -1.78 9.04
C GLU A 182 -17.40 -2.90 8.68
N ASN A 183 -16.88 -3.99 8.13
CA ASN A 183 -17.63 -5.17 7.74
C ASN A 183 -17.51 -6.34 8.75
N ALA A 184 -17.22 -6.04 10.02
CA ALA A 184 -17.06 -7.07 11.03
C ALA A 184 -18.27 -8.02 11.11
N GLY A 185 -18.00 -9.32 11.11
CA GLY A 185 -19.02 -10.38 11.07
C GLY A 185 -19.48 -10.78 9.65
N ARG A 186 -19.08 -10.06 8.60
CA ARG A 186 -19.39 -10.39 7.20
C ARG A 186 -18.18 -10.97 6.50
N VAL A 187 -18.42 -11.86 5.54
CA VAL A 187 -17.37 -12.38 4.66
C VAL A 187 -17.17 -11.40 3.51
N LEU A 188 -15.94 -10.92 3.33
CA LEU A 188 -15.53 -10.16 2.15
C LEU A 188 -14.80 -11.09 1.20
N THR A 189 -15.22 -11.13 -0.07
CA THR A 189 -14.55 -11.94 -1.07
C THR A 189 -13.19 -11.37 -1.43
N ARG A 190 -12.29 -12.22 -1.95
CA ARG A 190 -10.95 -11.77 -2.39
C ARG A 190 -11.04 -10.67 -3.44
N GLU A 191 -11.98 -10.80 -4.39
CA GLU A 191 -12.23 -9.83 -5.45
C GLU A 191 -12.65 -8.47 -4.87
N VAL A 192 -13.60 -8.46 -3.93
CA VAL A 192 -14.05 -7.25 -3.26
C VAL A 192 -12.91 -6.58 -2.49
N LEU A 193 -12.09 -7.36 -1.77
CA LEU A 193 -10.95 -6.81 -1.04
C LEU A 193 -9.91 -6.19 -1.98
N ILE A 194 -9.57 -6.88 -3.08
CA ILE A 194 -8.62 -6.38 -4.07
C ILE A 194 -9.17 -5.12 -4.75
N ASP A 195 -10.42 -5.16 -5.20
CA ASP A 195 -11.05 -4.03 -5.89
C ASP A 195 -11.12 -2.78 -4.99
N ARG A 196 -11.49 -2.93 -3.74
CA ARG A 196 -11.59 -1.82 -2.79
C ARG A 196 -10.25 -1.22 -2.41
N ILE A 197 -9.22 -2.05 -2.19
CA ILE A 197 -7.91 -1.62 -1.68
C ILE A 197 -6.94 -1.21 -2.79
N TRP A 198 -6.90 -1.96 -3.89
CA TRP A 198 -6.01 -1.68 -5.04
C TRP A 198 -6.75 -1.14 -6.25
N GLY A 199 -8.08 -1.29 -6.31
CA GLY A 199 -8.94 -0.76 -7.36
C GLY A 199 -9.27 -1.75 -8.47
N HIS A 200 -10.31 -1.39 -9.23
CA HIS A 200 -10.89 -2.25 -10.27
C HIS A 200 -9.90 -2.64 -11.38
N ASP A 201 -8.97 -1.75 -11.70
CA ASP A 201 -7.97 -1.97 -12.75
C ASP A 201 -6.67 -2.64 -12.24
N TYR A 202 -6.69 -3.19 -11.01
CA TYR A 202 -5.52 -3.83 -10.45
C TYR A 202 -5.19 -5.15 -11.16
N VAL A 203 -4.05 -5.18 -11.85
CA VAL A 203 -3.55 -6.32 -12.63
C VAL A 203 -2.56 -7.19 -11.82
N GLY A 204 -2.46 -6.97 -10.50
CA GLY A 204 -1.52 -7.66 -9.63
C GLY A 204 -1.94 -9.08 -9.25
N ASP A 205 -0.99 -9.82 -8.64
CA ASP A 205 -1.25 -11.16 -8.12
C ASP A 205 -2.13 -11.07 -6.85
N THR A 206 -3.09 -11.97 -6.76
CA THR A 206 -3.92 -12.12 -5.56
C THR A 206 -3.13 -12.52 -4.31
N LYS A 207 -1.88 -13.00 -4.46
CA LYS A 207 -0.95 -13.26 -3.37
C LYS A 207 -0.63 -12.01 -2.54
N THR A 208 -0.66 -10.80 -3.17
CA THR A 208 -0.50 -9.54 -2.47
C THR A 208 -1.47 -9.42 -1.30
N LEU A 209 -2.74 -9.75 -1.51
CA LEU A 209 -3.75 -9.76 -0.45
C LEU A 209 -3.38 -10.72 0.70
N ASP A 210 -2.94 -11.94 0.38
CA ASP A 210 -2.61 -12.95 1.40
C ASP A 210 -1.45 -12.51 2.30
N VAL A 211 -0.44 -11.85 1.71
CA VAL A 211 0.68 -11.30 2.47
C VAL A 211 0.23 -10.16 3.38
N HIS A 212 -0.61 -9.24 2.89
CA HIS A 212 -1.17 -8.17 3.72
C HIS A 212 -2.03 -8.72 4.87
N ILE A 213 -2.86 -9.73 4.62
CA ILE A 213 -3.61 -10.44 5.68
C ILE A 213 -2.66 -11.08 6.70
N LYS A 214 -1.57 -11.73 6.26
CA LYS A 214 -0.56 -12.31 7.16
C LYS A 214 0.07 -11.22 8.05
N ARG A 215 0.41 -10.07 7.48
CA ARG A 215 0.97 -8.92 8.20
C ARG A 215 -0.04 -8.31 9.17
N LEU A 216 -1.29 -8.13 8.77
CA LEU A 216 -2.35 -7.70 9.67
C LEU A 216 -2.49 -8.65 10.86
N ARG A 217 -2.53 -9.97 10.62
CA ARG A 217 -2.58 -10.96 11.69
C ARG A 217 -1.42 -10.83 12.66
N SER A 218 -0.19 -10.60 12.18
CA SER A 218 0.97 -10.41 13.05
C SER A 218 0.84 -9.22 14.00
N LYS A 219 0.00 -8.23 13.68
CA LYS A 219 -0.23 -7.03 14.48
C LYS A 219 -1.49 -7.14 15.36
N VAL A 220 -2.58 -7.65 14.81
CA VAL A 220 -3.88 -7.63 15.49
C VAL A 220 -4.17 -8.90 16.31
N GLU A 221 -3.65 -10.07 15.90
CA GLU A 221 -3.89 -11.33 16.62
C GLU A 221 -3.01 -11.46 17.87
N THR A 222 -3.44 -12.29 18.79
CA THR A 222 -2.59 -12.74 19.91
C THR A 222 -1.68 -13.87 19.47
N ASP A 223 -2.19 -14.77 18.66
CA ASP A 223 -1.45 -15.85 17.99
C ASP A 223 -1.76 -15.80 16.48
N PRO A 224 -0.86 -15.27 15.65
CA PRO A 224 -1.05 -15.20 14.21
C PRO A 224 -1.21 -16.56 13.52
N SER A 225 -0.71 -17.64 14.15
CA SER A 225 -0.80 -19.01 13.62
C SER A 225 -2.20 -19.61 13.81
N ASN A 226 -2.91 -19.14 14.85
CA ASN A 226 -4.29 -19.53 15.17
C ASN A 226 -5.18 -18.28 15.22
N PRO A 227 -5.46 -17.64 14.08
CA PRO A 227 -6.17 -16.38 14.04
C PRO A 227 -7.63 -16.52 14.50
N THR A 228 -8.05 -15.63 15.39
CA THR A 228 -9.41 -15.58 15.94
C THR A 228 -10.17 -14.33 15.48
N ARG A 229 -9.46 -13.29 15.03
CA ARG A 229 -10.04 -12.02 14.57
C ARG A 229 -10.19 -11.99 13.05
N ILE A 230 -9.12 -12.24 12.31
CA ILE A 230 -9.15 -12.26 10.86
C ILE A 230 -9.20 -13.72 10.39
N LEU A 231 -10.39 -14.20 10.13
CA LEU A 231 -10.65 -15.60 9.74
C LEU A 231 -10.53 -15.77 8.22
N THR A 232 -9.92 -16.89 7.80
CA THR A 232 -9.96 -17.32 6.39
C THR A 232 -11.20 -18.16 6.15
N ILE A 233 -12.05 -17.74 5.22
CA ILE A 233 -13.19 -18.51 4.74
C ILE A 233 -12.77 -19.17 3.43
N ARG A 234 -12.42 -20.45 3.50
CA ARG A 234 -11.83 -21.19 2.38
C ARG A 234 -12.68 -21.09 1.12
N GLY A 235 -12.05 -20.79 0.00
CA GLY A 235 -12.69 -20.62 -1.31
C GLY A 235 -13.49 -19.33 -1.50
N LEU A 236 -13.61 -18.47 -0.47
CA LEU A 236 -14.37 -17.22 -0.53
C LEU A 236 -13.50 -15.99 -0.28
N GLY A 237 -12.88 -15.89 0.89
CA GLY A 237 -12.15 -14.68 1.26
C GLY A 237 -11.85 -14.60 2.75
N TYR A 238 -12.05 -13.43 3.34
CA TYR A 238 -11.72 -13.15 4.73
C TYR A 238 -12.89 -12.52 5.47
N LYS A 239 -12.89 -12.68 6.79
CA LYS A 239 -13.89 -12.13 7.70
C LYS A 239 -13.22 -11.65 8.98
N TYR A 240 -13.51 -10.42 9.42
CA TYR A 240 -13.20 -10.01 10.78
C TYR A 240 -14.29 -10.55 11.72
N SER A 241 -13.89 -11.19 12.81
CA SER A 241 -14.82 -11.69 13.85
C SER A 241 -15.36 -10.49 14.65
N ARG A 242 -16.62 -10.60 15.10
CA ARG A 242 -17.22 -9.63 16.04
C ARG A 242 -16.84 -9.92 17.47
#